data_8156a2f72bc873c928dfd74c42b7bcc0
#
_entry.id   8156a2f72bc873c928dfd74c42b7bcc0
#
_cell.length_a   1.000
_cell.length_b   1.000
_cell.length_c   1.000
_cell.angle_alpha   90.00
_cell.angle_beta   90.00
_cell.angle_gamma   90.00
#
_symmetry.space_group_name_H-M   'P 1'
#
loop_
_entity.id
_entity.type
_entity.pdbx_description
1 polymer ?
#
loop_
_entity_poly.entity_id
_entity_poly.type
_entity_poly.pdbx_seq_one_letter_code
_entity_poly.pdbx_strand_id
1 'polypeptide(L)'
;KGQPICDLGADELYKRFVENGINMGANRNEFTNLNHSVDGECYFFLFPASKPEINNIIFFTNKSGYVTMICIYGNVTTKENVNSIFATTILSLKAIGLNEDEIQYSINSFKENKSKYRPISDTKQLYTSDVYVKMLHRTITIMFSKNTDAHTQTYISVIK
;
A
#
# COMPACT_ATOMS: atom_id res chain seq x y z
N LYS A 1 11.49 12.95 -3.25
CA LYS A 1 12.11 12.74 -4.57
C LYS A 1 12.55 11.29 -4.66
N GLY A 2 11.58 10.38 -4.52
CA GLY A 2 11.85 8.94 -4.56
C GLY A 2 12.00 8.42 -5.98
N GLN A 3 12.63 7.25 -6.11
CA GLN A 3 12.58 6.51 -7.36
C GLN A 3 11.16 5.99 -7.60
N PRO A 4 10.69 5.93 -8.86
CA PRO A 4 9.43 5.29 -9.18
C PRO A 4 9.40 3.84 -8.68
N ILE A 5 8.29 3.44 -8.06
CA ILE A 5 8.08 2.04 -7.68
C ILE A 5 7.71 1.17 -8.88
N CYS A 6 7.13 1.79 -9.91
CA CYS A 6 6.76 1.14 -11.17
C CYS A 6 6.81 2.18 -12.30
N ASP A 7 6.67 1.72 -13.53
CA ASP A 7 6.67 2.59 -14.71
C ASP A 7 5.25 3.07 -15.08
N LEU A 8 4.44 3.35 -14.06
CA LEU A 8 3.04 3.75 -14.19
C LEU A 8 2.79 5.09 -13.52
N GLY A 9 1.92 5.88 -14.14
CA GLY A 9 1.29 7.03 -13.51
C GLY A 9 0.16 6.61 -12.56
N ALA A 10 -0.37 7.56 -11.81
CA ALA A 10 -1.39 7.31 -10.80
C ALA A 10 -2.70 6.76 -11.41
N ASP A 11 -3.15 7.30 -12.54
CA ASP A 11 -4.38 6.84 -13.19
C ASP A 11 -4.28 5.39 -13.66
N GLU A 12 -3.17 5.02 -14.28
CA GLU A 12 -2.94 3.65 -14.77
C GLU A 12 -2.77 2.66 -13.61
N LEU A 13 -2.07 3.07 -12.55
CA LEU A 13 -1.94 2.26 -11.35
C LEU A 13 -3.29 2.04 -10.67
N TYR A 14 -4.09 3.11 -10.57
CA TYR A 14 -5.45 3.02 -10.01
C TYR A 14 -6.32 2.05 -10.82
N LYS A 15 -6.27 2.12 -12.15
CA LYS A 15 -6.99 1.21 -13.03
C LYS A 15 -6.62 -0.25 -12.76
N ARG A 16 -5.32 -0.55 -12.63
CA ARG A 16 -4.84 -1.90 -12.28
C ARG A 16 -5.29 -2.33 -10.88
N PHE A 17 -5.27 -1.43 -9.93
CA PHE A 17 -5.77 -1.70 -8.58
C PHE A 17 -7.26 -2.11 -8.61
N VAL A 18 -8.08 -1.37 -9.34
CA VAL A 18 -9.52 -1.67 -9.51
C VAL A 18 -9.72 -3.01 -10.19
N GLU A 19 -9.03 -3.27 -11.30
CA GLU A 19 -9.14 -4.54 -12.05
C GLU A 19 -8.75 -5.73 -11.18
N ASN A 20 -7.65 -5.64 -10.43
CA ASN A 20 -7.25 -6.69 -9.50
C ASN A 20 -8.27 -6.89 -8.37
N GLY A 21 -8.83 -5.82 -7.84
CA GLY A 21 -9.86 -5.89 -6.81
C GLY A 21 -11.12 -6.59 -7.29
N ILE A 22 -11.58 -6.27 -8.49
CA ILE A 22 -12.75 -6.91 -9.11
C ILE A 22 -12.46 -8.40 -9.36
N ASN A 23 -11.29 -8.74 -9.85
CA ASN A 23 -10.87 -10.13 -10.07
C ASN A 23 -10.80 -10.93 -8.76
N MET A 24 -10.59 -10.27 -7.63
CA MET A 24 -10.61 -10.88 -6.30
C MET A 24 -11.98 -10.87 -5.63
N GLY A 25 -13.02 -10.43 -6.34
CA GLY A 25 -14.41 -10.49 -5.86
C GLY A 25 -14.99 -9.19 -5.31
N ALA A 26 -14.26 -8.07 -5.37
CA ALA A 26 -14.79 -6.77 -4.97
C ALA A 26 -15.81 -6.25 -6.00
N ASN A 27 -16.83 -5.55 -5.51
CA ASN A 27 -17.79 -4.87 -6.38
C ASN A 27 -17.22 -3.54 -6.87
N ARG A 28 -17.52 -3.18 -8.11
CA ARG A 28 -17.06 -1.91 -8.71
C ARG A 28 -17.45 -0.68 -7.89
N ASN A 29 -18.60 -0.67 -7.25
CA ASN A 29 -19.07 0.42 -6.40
C ASN A 29 -18.28 0.58 -5.08
N GLU A 30 -17.43 -0.37 -4.72
CA GLU A 30 -16.51 -0.25 -3.58
C GLU A 30 -15.30 0.65 -3.87
N PHE A 31 -15.08 1.02 -5.13
CA PHE A 31 -13.98 1.89 -5.55
C PHE A 31 -14.51 3.30 -5.78
N THR A 32 -14.04 4.26 -4.99
CA THR A 32 -14.33 5.68 -5.22
C THR A 32 -13.49 6.22 -6.37
N ASN A 33 -13.85 7.38 -6.89
CA ASN A 33 -13.05 8.02 -7.93
C ASN A 33 -11.67 8.42 -7.39
N LEU A 34 -10.68 8.36 -8.26
CA LEU A 34 -9.36 8.90 -7.97
C LEU A 34 -9.43 10.42 -7.95
N ASN A 35 -9.01 11.02 -6.87
CA ASN A 35 -8.95 12.46 -6.68
C ASN A 35 -7.50 12.95 -6.73
N HIS A 36 -7.32 14.16 -7.19
CA HIS A 36 -6.02 14.80 -7.33
C HIS A 36 -5.90 15.96 -6.36
N SER A 37 -4.80 16.05 -5.63
CA SER A 37 -4.55 17.19 -4.74
C SER A 37 -4.24 18.45 -5.53
N VAL A 38 -4.52 19.60 -4.93
CA VAL A 38 -4.28 20.92 -5.55
C VAL A 38 -2.80 21.12 -5.89
N ASP A 39 -1.89 20.53 -5.13
CA ASP A 39 -0.44 20.66 -5.31
C ASP A 39 0.15 19.72 -6.37
N GLY A 40 -0.66 18.89 -6.99
CA GLY A 40 -0.29 18.13 -8.20
C GLY A 40 0.58 16.89 -8.02
N GLU A 41 0.99 16.52 -6.82
CA GLU A 41 1.88 15.38 -6.58
C GLU A 41 1.23 14.24 -5.80
N CYS A 42 -0.04 14.37 -5.43
CA CYS A 42 -0.76 13.38 -4.65
C CYS A 42 -2.10 13.03 -5.31
N TYR A 43 -2.37 11.75 -5.41
CA TYR A 43 -3.64 11.19 -5.84
C TYR A 43 -4.18 10.32 -4.72
N PHE A 44 -5.46 10.43 -4.41
CA PHE A 44 -6.04 9.71 -3.30
C PHE A 44 -7.42 9.14 -3.62
N PHE A 45 -7.76 8.06 -2.96
CA PHE A 45 -9.07 7.42 -3.04
C PHE A 45 -9.35 6.60 -1.77
N LEU A 46 -10.60 6.19 -1.62
CA LEU A 46 -11.05 5.35 -0.52
C LEU A 46 -11.37 3.94 -1.03
N PHE A 47 -11.02 2.93 -0.25
CA PHE A 47 -11.37 1.55 -0.52
C PHE A 47 -11.38 0.73 0.79
N PRO A 48 -12.43 -0.04 1.09
CA PRO A 48 -13.72 -0.07 0.38
C PRO A 48 -14.58 1.18 0.65
N ALA A 49 -15.36 1.59 -0.32
CA ALA A 49 -16.22 2.78 -0.20
C ALA A 49 -17.30 2.64 0.88
N SER A 50 -17.72 1.40 1.17
CA SER A 50 -18.68 1.09 2.24
C SER A 50 -18.14 1.36 3.65
N LYS A 51 -16.81 1.45 3.80
CA LYS A 51 -16.13 1.68 5.07
C LYS A 51 -15.00 2.70 4.89
N PRO A 52 -15.33 3.96 4.59
CA PRO A 52 -14.34 4.99 4.22
C PRO A 52 -13.37 5.33 5.36
N GLU A 53 -13.71 5.05 6.60
CA GLU A 53 -12.86 5.26 7.76
C GLU A 53 -11.70 4.25 7.87
N ILE A 54 -11.74 3.16 7.11
CA ILE A 54 -10.75 2.09 7.23
C ILE A 54 -9.53 2.33 6.35
N ASN A 55 -9.74 2.60 5.04
CA ASN A 55 -8.63 2.72 4.10
C ASN A 55 -8.68 4.01 3.31
N ASN A 56 -7.73 4.89 3.58
CA ASN A 56 -7.36 5.98 2.69
C ASN A 56 -6.09 5.59 1.98
N ILE A 57 -6.06 5.69 0.65
CA ILE A 57 -4.94 5.28 -0.17
C ILE A 57 -4.44 6.51 -0.92
N ILE A 58 -3.14 6.77 -0.84
CA ILE A 58 -2.49 7.90 -1.49
C ILE A 58 -1.38 7.36 -2.39
N PHE A 59 -1.38 7.80 -3.63
CA PHE A 59 -0.29 7.65 -4.58
C PHE A 59 0.49 8.96 -4.64
N PHE A 60 1.76 8.91 -4.30
CA PHE A 60 2.67 10.04 -4.49
C PHE A 60 3.39 9.88 -5.81
N THR A 61 3.49 10.96 -6.58
CA THR A 61 4.15 10.95 -7.88
C THR A 61 5.36 11.89 -7.89
N ASN A 62 6.30 11.61 -8.77
CA ASN A 62 7.38 12.54 -9.08
C ASN A 62 6.92 13.56 -10.14
N LYS A 63 7.82 14.48 -10.50
CA LYS A 63 7.54 15.51 -11.52
C LYS A 63 7.22 14.96 -12.91
N SER A 64 7.65 13.73 -13.19
CA SER A 64 7.36 13.04 -14.46
C SER A 64 6.03 12.28 -14.41
N GLY A 65 5.31 12.32 -13.29
CA GLY A 65 4.01 11.67 -13.12
C GLY A 65 4.06 10.20 -12.71
N TYR A 66 5.24 9.61 -12.52
CA TYR A 66 5.37 8.23 -12.06
C TYR A 66 5.16 8.11 -10.55
N VAL A 67 4.49 7.04 -10.14
CA VAL A 67 4.23 6.77 -8.71
C VAL A 67 5.53 6.36 -8.02
N THR A 68 5.87 7.07 -6.95
CA THR A 68 7.09 6.85 -6.15
C THR A 68 6.81 6.22 -4.79
N MET A 69 5.59 6.36 -4.28
CA MET A 69 5.17 5.77 -3.00
C MET A 69 3.67 5.56 -2.99
N ILE A 70 3.26 4.47 -2.36
CA ILE A 70 1.87 4.23 -2.00
C ILE A 70 1.79 4.27 -0.47
N CYS A 71 0.87 5.06 0.06
CA CYS A 71 0.55 5.10 1.47
C CYS A 71 -0.89 4.63 1.68
N ILE A 72 -1.06 3.65 2.56
CA ILE A 72 -2.37 3.15 2.96
C ILE A 72 -2.51 3.41 4.45
N TYR A 73 -3.53 4.14 4.87
CA TYR A 73 -3.74 4.44 6.28
C TYR A 73 -5.21 4.39 6.66
N GLY A 74 -5.46 4.09 7.91
CA GLY A 74 -6.81 4.03 8.45
C GLY A 74 -6.84 3.81 9.95
N ASN A 75 -8.03 3.88 10.51
CA ASN A 75 -8.28 3.56 11.91
C ASN A 75 -8.38 2.05 12.07
N VAL A 76 -7.53 1.49 12.92
CA VAL A 76 -7.50 0.05 13.20
C VAL A 76 -7.89 -0.19 14.65
N THR A 77 -9.17 -0.29 14.88
CA THR A 77 -9.71 -0.63 16.20
C THR A 77 -10.09 -2.10 16.31
N THR A 78 -10.20 -2.81 15.20
CA THR A 78 -10.65 -4.20 15.15
C THR A 78 -9.71 -5.05 14.29
N LYS A 79 -9.72 -6.36 14.53
CA LYS A 79 -9.00 -7.33 13.69
C LYS A 79 -9.48 -7.30 12.23
N GLU A 80 -10.76 -7.04 12.01
CA GLU A 80 -11.34 -6.91 10.67
C GLU A 80 -10.70 -5.74 9.91
N ASN A 81 -10.49 -4.61 10.56
CA ASN A 81 -9.86 -3.44 9.96
C ASN A 81 -8.40 -3.70 9.61
N VAL A 82 -7.65 -4.41 10.45
CA VAL A 82 -6.29 -4.85 10.15
C VAL A 82 -6.26 -5.71 8.89
N ASN A 83 -7.18 -6.68 8.79
CA ASN A 83 -7.28 -7.54 7.63
C ASN A 83 -7.61 -6.77 6.36
N SER A 84 -8.46 -5.75 6.46
CA SER A 84 -8.81 -4.87 5.33
C SER A 84 -7.60 -4.08 4.81
N ILE A 85 -6.79 -3.50 5.70
CA ILE A 85 -5.54 -2.82 5.32
C ILE A 85 -4.56 -3.80 4.69
N PHE A 86 -4.47 -5.01 5.21
CA PHE A 86 -3.61 -6.05 4.66
C PHE A 86 -4.04 -6.46 3.25
N ALA A 87 -5.34 -6.67 3.03
CA ALA A 87 -5.90 -6.97 1.71
C ALA A 87 -5.65 -5.84 0.72
N THR A 88 -5.82 -4.58 1.14
CA THR A 88 -5.54 -3.41 0.32
C THR A 88 -4.05 -3.31 -0.05
N THR A 89 -3.17 -3.65 0.89
CA THR A 89 -1.73 -3.72 0.63
C THR A 89 -1.42 -4.77 -0.44
N ILE A 90 -2.01 -5.96 -0.36
CA ILE A 90 -1.81 -7.03 -1.36
C ILE A 90 -2.30 -6.58 -2.74
N LEU A 91 -3.46 -5.94 -2.82
CA LEU A 91 -3.98 -5.39 -4.08
C LEU A 91 -3.01 -4.36 -4.69
N SER A 92 -2.44 -3.50 -3.85
CA SER A 92 -1.45 -2.51 -4.28
C SER A 92 -0.19 -3.17 -4.81
N LEU A 93 0.32 -4.20 -4.15
CA LEU A 93 1.49 -4.95 -4.60
C LEU A 93 1.24 -5.65 -5.94
N LYS A 94 0.07 -6.25 -6.12
CA LYS A 94 -0.33 -6.83 -7.42
C LYS A 94 -0.41 -5.76 -8.52
N ALA A 95 -0.97 -4.61 -8.21
CA ALA A 95 -1.12 -3.51 -9.17
C ALA A 95 0.23 -2.99 -9.67
N ILE A 96 1.25 -2.92 -8.82
CA ILE A 96 2.60 -2.50 -9.23
C ILE A 96 3.40 -3.60 -9.92
N GLY A 97 2.94 -4.84 -9.89
CA GLY A 97 3.50 -5.93 -10.69
C GLY A 97 4.20 -7.05 -9.94
N LEU A 98 4.04 -7.16 -8.61
CA LEU A 98 4.54 -8.33 -7.88
C LEU A 98 3.75 -9.58 -8.29
N ASN A 99 4.47 -10.68 -8.48
CA ASN A 99 3.86 -12.00 -8.69
C ASN A 99 3.47 -12.66 -7.35
N GLU A 100 2.78 -13.79 -7.42
CA GLU A 100 2.31 -14.50 -6.23
C GLU A 100 3.45 -14.91 -5.28
N ASP A 101 4.58 -15.37 -5.80
CA ASP A 101 5.73 -15.77 -4.99
C ASP A 101 6.37 -14.59 -4.27
N GLU A 102 6.48 -13.45 -4.95
CA GLU A 102 7.00 -12.21 -4.38
C GLU A 102 6.08 -11.67 -3.28
N ILE A 103 4.77 -11.73 -3.48
CA ILE A 103 3.78 -11.35 -2.48
C ILE A 103 3.86 -12.29 -1.28
N GLN A 104 3.93 -13.60 -1.51
CA GLN A 104 4.05 -14.58 -0.43
C GLN A 104 5.34 -14.41 0.37
N TYR A 105 6.44 -14.11 -0.30
CA TYR A 105 7.71 -13.78 0.34
C TYR A 105 7.55 -12.56 1.26
N SER A 106 6.87 -11.52 0.78
CA SER A 106 6.62 -10.31 1.56
C SER A 106 5.80 -10.59 2.82
N ILE A 107 4.75 -11.40 2.70
CA ILE A 107 3.90 -11.80 3.83
C ILE A 107 4.71 -12.61 4.86
N ASN A 108 5.51 -13.55 4.39
CA ASN A 108 6.35 -14.39 5.27
C ASN A 108 7.40 -13.54 5.99
N SER A 109 8.00 -12.56 5.30
CA SER A 109 8.97 -11.64 5.91
C SER A 109 8.34 -10.81 7.03
N PHE A 110 7.08 -10.38 6.89
CA PHE A 110 6.36 -9.72 7.98
C PHE A 110 6.16 -10.64 9.19
N LYS A 111 5.81 -11.90 8.97
CA LYS A 111 5.63 -12.88 10.04
C LYS A 111 6.94 -13.15 10.78
N GLU A 112 8.05 -13.27 10.06
CA GLU A 112 9.38 -13.48 10.64
C GLU A 112 9.87 -12.23 11.38
N ASN A 113 9.70 -11.06 10.80
CA ASN A 113 10.12 -9.78 11.40
C ASN A 113 9.23 -9.34 12.55
N LYS A 114 8.09 -9.98 12.76
CA LYS A 114 7.24 -9.78 13.94
C LYS A 114 7.99 -10.05 15.25
N SER A 115 8.97 -10.93 15.22
CA SER A 115 9.85 -11.21 16.36
C SER A 115 11.03 -10.24 16.49
N LYS A 116 11.36 -9.49 15.42
CA LYS A 116 12.43 -8.49 15.38
C LYS A 116 11.92 -7.07 15.58
N TYR A 117 10.80 -6.96 16.19
CA TYR A 117 10.11 -5.74 16.49
C TYR A 117 11.02 -4.70 17.15
N ARG A 118 11.12 -3.53 16.53
CA ARG A 118 11.76 -2.35 17.12
C ARG A 118 10.71 -1.31 17.43
N PRO A 119 10.39 -1.03 18.69
CA PRO A 119 9.58 0.12 19.01
C PRO A 119 10.34 1.39 18.61
N ILE A 120 9.74 2.20 17.74
CA ILE A 120 10.24 3.54 17.41
C ILE A 120 9.94 4.48 18.59
N SER A 121 8.87 4.18 19.29
CA SER A 121 8.44 4.82 20.52
C SER A 121 7.61 3.81 21.32
N ASP A 122 7.27 4.10 22.56
CA ASP A 122 6.41 3.24 23.38
C ASP A 122 5.03 2.99 22.77
N THR A 123 4.64 3.80 21.76
CA THR A 123 3.33 3.77 21.14
C THR A 123 3.34 3.30 19.67
N LYS A 124 4.51 3.17 19.05
CA LYS A 124 4.63 2.88 17.61
C LYS A 124 5.42 1.62 17.32
N GLN A 125 4.80 0.71 16.57
CA GLN A 125 5.36 -0.56 16.12
C GLN A 125 5.63 -0.53 14.61
N LEU A 126 6.82 -0.95 14.20
CA LEU A 126 7.26 -0.95 12.82
C LEU A 126 7.67 -2.35 12.35
N TYR A 127 7.11 -2.76 11.22
CA TYR A 127 7.46 -3.98 10.49
C TYR A 127 7.92 -3.60 9.10
N THR A 128 8.97 -4.24 8.60
CA THR A 128 9.50 -3.99 7.26
C THR A 128 9.70 -5.28 6.48
N SER A 129 9.54 -5.21 5.18
CA SER A 129 9.88 -6.28 4.25
C SER A 129 10.48 -5.67 2.99
N ASP A 130 11.62 -6.23 2.55
CA ASP A 130 12.25 -5.87 1.29
C ASP A 130 12.11 -7.05 0.32
N VAL A 131 11.56 -6.79 -0.86
CA VAL A 131 11.36 -7.80 -1.89
C VAL A 131 11.92 -7.32 -3.23
N TYR A 132 12.78 -8.13 -3.85
CA TYR A 132 13.22 -7.87 -5.21
C TYR A 132 12.15 -8.31 -6.20
N VAL A 133 11.66 -7.38 -7.01
CA VAL A 133 10.62 -7.61 -8.00
C VAL A 133 11.27 -7.76 -9.37
N LYS A 134 11.28 -8.97 -9.90
CA LYS A 134 11.97 -9.30 -11.16
C LYS A 134 11.47 -8.46 -12.32
N MET A 135 10.17 -8.31 -12.48
CA MET A 135 9.57 -7.58 -13.57
C MET A 135 9.96 -6.09 -13.58
N LEU A 136 10.16 -5.51 -12.40
CA LEU A 136 10.50 -4.09 -12.24
C LEU A 136 12.01 -3.85 -12.15
N HIS A 137 12.83 -4.89 -11.94
CA HIS A 137 14.26 -4.79 -11.64
C HIS A 137 14.57 -3.84 -10.47
N ARG A 138 13.74 -3.90 -9.44
CA ARG A 138 13.81 -3.02 -8.25
C ARG A 138 13.52 -3.79 -6.98
N THR A 139 14.12 -3.34 -5.90
CA THR A 139 13.72 -3.80 -4.56
C THR A 139 12.64 -2.87 -4.02
N ILE A 140 11.49 -3.44 -3.72
CA ILE A 140 10.36 -2.74 -3.11
C ILE A 140 10.41 -2.96 -1.62
N THR A 141 10.34 -1.89 -0.87
CA THR A 141 10.22 -1.92 0.60
C THR A 141 8.78 -1.67 0.99
N ILE A 142 8.25 -2.56 1.81
CA ILE A 142 6.94 -2.47 2.41
C ILE A 142 7.14 -2.22 3.89
N MET A 143 6.63 -1.11 4.38
CA MET A 143 6.75 -0.70 5.78
C MET A 143 5.35 -0.60 6.39
N PHE A 144 5.11 -1.39 7.41
CA PHE A 144 3.86 -1.37 8.16
C PHE A 144 4.09 -0.78 9.54
N SER A 145 3.33 0.26 9.86
CA SER A 145 3.43 0.97 11.13
C SER A 145 2.09 0.94 11.86
N LYS A 146 2.09 0.49 13.10
CA LYS A 146 0.93 0.46 13.97
C LYS A 146 1.16 1.33 15.21
N ASN A 147 0.26 2.25 15.48
CA ASN A 147 0.21 3.01 16.71
C ASN A 147 -0.78 2.40 17.71
N THR A 148 -0.53 2.57 19.00
CA THR A 148 -1.46 2.09 20.06
C THR A 148 -2.75 2.89 20.12
N ASP A 149 -2.78 4.10 19.54
CA ASP A 149 -3.95 4.97 19.42
C ASP A 149 -4.81 4.67 18.17
N ALA A 150 -4.68 3.48 17.63
CA ALA A 150 -5.52 2.93 16.55
C ALA A 150 -5.24 3.43 15.12
N HIS A 151 -4.13 4.10 14.86
CA HIS A 151 -3.73 4.43 13.49
C HIS A 151 -2.75 3.40 12.94
N THR A 152 -3.04 2.89 11.75
CA THR A 152 -2.19 1.95 11.02
C THR A 152 -1.87 2.50 9.64
N GLN A 153 -0.61 2.40 9.26
CA GLN A 153 -0.12 2.89 7.98
C GLN A 153 0.75 1.84 7.29
N THR A 154 0.56 1.68 5.99
CA THR A 154 1.46 0.91 5.13
C THR A 154 2.10 1.85 4.12
N TYR A 155 3.41 1.77 3.98
CA TYR A 155 4.18 2.48 2.96
C TYR A 155 4.81 1.48 2.01
N ILE A 156 4.64 1.71 0.71
CA ILE A 156 5.28 0.93 -0.36
C ILE A 156 6.15 1.88 -1.15
N SER A 157 7.45 1.63 -1.16
CA SER A 157 8.43 2.51 -1.81
C SER A 157 9.67 1.73 -2.28
N VAL A 158 10.54 2.40 -3.02
CA VAL A 158 11.87 1.88 -3.35
C VAL A 158 12.87 2.51 -2.40
N ILE A 159 13.62 1.68 -1.68
CA ILE A 159 14.77 2.14 -0.90
C ILE A 159 16.01 2.09 -1.78
N LYS A 160 16.78 3.17 -1.72
CA LYS A 160 18.11 3.23 -2.34
C LYS A 160 19.12 2.44 -1.51
#